data_2f0fa8dfd2e5c08b9e6f5e0663be2220
#
_entry.id   2f0fa8dfd2e5c08b9e6f5e0663be2220
#
_cell.length_a   1.000
_cell.length_b   1.000
_cell.length_c   1.000
_cell.angle_alpha   90.00
_cell.angle_beta   90.00
_cell.angle_gamma   90.00
#
_symmetry.space_group_name_H-M   'P 1'
#
loop_
_entity.id
_entity.type
_entity.pdbx_description
1 polymer ?
#
loop_
_entity_poly.entity_id
_entity_poly.type
_entity_poly.pdbx_seq_one_letter_code
_entity_poly.pdbx_strand_id
1 'polypeptide(L)'
;MFKKLSSSLLIVSACVFSSCTPTVKQEIAILPTPVSLTEQSGSFVLKDGMKIGVSDQSLFPAVGYLQEILRNVISSSVEVTTDKNQVDMYFQLKDTGGKPGSYKLQSTPEYIRVEANDYSGIISAITTIRQLLPAAIEVQGEKQTYSIPVVQIEDAPRFEWRGFMLDASRHFWNKDEVKHVLDLSLIHI
;
A
#
# COMPACT_ATOMS: atom_id res chain seq x y z
N MET A 1 64.44 38.63 -32.14
CA MET A 1 63.05 39.21 -32.26
C MET A 1 62.08 38.12 -31.90
N PHE A 2 61.77 37.96 -30.59
CA PHE A 2 60.97 36.88 -30.07
C PHE A 2 59.55 37.45 -29.72
N LYS A 3 58.50 37.00 -30.43
CA LYS A 3 57.11 37.27 -30.11
C LYS A 3 56.64 36.36 -28.98
N LYS A 4 56.23 36.96 -27.85
CA LYS A 4 55.54 36.27 -26.75
C LYS A 4 54.12 35.96 -27.18
N LEU A 5 53.75 34.68 -27.23
CA LEU A 5 52.34 34.24 -27.25
C LEU A 5 51.77 34.30 -25.85
N SER A 6 50.76 35.12 -25.67
CA SER A 6 49.94 35.18 -24.45
C SER A 6 48.87 34.10 -24.53
N SER A 7 48.95 33.09 -23.69
CA SER A 7 47.88 32.07 -23.52
C SER A 7 46.81 32.61 -22.57
N SER A 8 45.69 33.03 -23.14
CA SER A 8 44.47 33.35 -22.35
C SER A 8 43.80 32.05 -21.94
N LEU A 9 43.85 31.76 -20.66
CA LEU A 9 43.17 30.61 -20.01
C LEU A 9 41.68 31.01 -19.79
N LEU A 10 40.78 30.51 -20.62
CA LEU A 10 39.32 30.64 -20.44
C LEU A 10 38.87 29.66 -19.38
N ILE A 11 38.56 30.15 -18.20
CA ILE A 11 37.89 29.38 -17.14
C ILE A 11 36.41 29.35 -17.46
N VAL A 12 35.92 28.23 -17.99
CA VAL A 12 34.49 27.97 -18.13
C VAL A 12 33.94 27.49 -16.77
N SER A 13 33.30 28.38 -16.05
CA SER A 13 32.58 28.05 -14.82
C SER A 13 31.32 27.26 -15.18
N ALA A 14 31.35 25.94 -15.02
CA ALA A 14 30.17 25.10 -15.17
C ALA A 14 29.25 25.29 -13.96
N CYS A 15 28.22 26.11 -14.10
CA CYS A 15 27.11 26.17 -13.14
C CYS A 15 26.34 24.85 -13.20
N VAL A 16 26.57 23.95 -12.25
CA VAL A 16 25.76 22.77 -12.05
C VAL A 16 24.43 23.24 -11.42
N PHE A 17 23.42 23.43 -12.27
CA PHE A 17 22.04 23.61 -11.78
C PHE A 17 21.57 22.29 -11.21
N SER A 18 21.68 22.15 -9.88
CA SER A 18 21.02 21.08 -9.13
C SER A 18 19.50 21.33 -9.28
N SER A 19 18.88 20.67 -10.25
CA SER A 19 17.45 20.67 -10.43
C SER A 19 16.83 19.92 -9.24
N CYS A 20 16.49 20.67 -8.19
CA CYS A 20 15.63 20.18 -7.12
C CYS A 20 14.22 20.06 -7.70
N THR A 21 13.87 18.92 -8.28
CA THR A 21 12.47 18.59 -8.56
C THR A 21 11.74 18.58 -7.23
N PRO A 22 10.73 19.42 -7.01
CA PRO A 22 9.93 19.34 -5.80
C PRO A 22 9.27 17.95 -5.78
N THR A 23 9.66 17.12 -4.82
CA THR A 23 8.96 15.88 -4.56
C THR A 23 7.58 16.28 -4.05
N VAL A 24 6.57 16.15 -4.91
CA VAL A 24 5.18 16.36 -4.49
C VAL A 24 4.92 15.30 -3.43
N LYS A 25 4.82 15.73 -2.18
CA LYS A 25 4.45 14.86 -1.08
C LYS A 25 3.02 14.39 -1.35
N GLN A 26 2.84 13.10 -1.61
CA GLN A 26 1.51 12.52 -1.76
C GLN A 26 0.82 12.61 -0.40
N GLU A 27 -0.29 13.35 -0.34
CA GLU A 27 -1.13 13.40 0.86
C GLU A 27 -1.76 12.03 1.07
N ILE A 28 -1.65 11.51 2.30
CA ILE A 28 -2.24 10.22 2.67
C ILE A 28 -3.73 10.45 2.94
N ALA A 29 -4.58 10.00 2.01
CA ALA A 29 -6.03 10.08 2.11
C ALA A 29 -6.61 8.68 2.31
N ILE A 30 -6.87 8.30 3.56
CA ILE A 30 -7.53 7.03 3.92
C ILE A 30 -8.96 7.32 4.36
N LEU A 31 -9.91 6.63 3.76
CA LEU A 31 -11.34 6.73 4.06
C LEU A 31 -11.91 5.36 4.49
N PRO A 32 -12.59 5.29 5.62
CA PRO A 32 -12.72 6.32 6.67
C PRO A 32 -11.37 6.69 7.29
N THR A 33 -11.27 7.88 7.86
CA THR A 33 -10.03 8.29 8.56
C THR A 33 -9.75 7.35 9.73
N PRO A 34 -8.56 6.74 9.84
CA PRO A 34 -8.19 5.86 10.93
C PRO A 34 -8.24 6.55 12.30
N VAL A 35 -8.38 5.76 13.37
CA VAL A 35 -8.34 6.27 14.75
C VAL A 35 -7.02 6.97 15.03
N SER A 36 -5.91 6.40 14.56
CA SER A 36 -4.58 7.01 14.67
C SER A 36 -3.78 6.75 13.40
N LEU A 37 -3.14 7.79 12.88
CA LEU A 37 -2.22 7.72 11.76
C LEU A 37 -1.03 8.62 12.02
N THR A 38 0.16 8.05 11.99
CA THR A 38 1.44 8.78 12.07
C THR A 38 2.24 8.50 10.81
N GLU A 39 2.56 9.54 10.07
CA GLU A 39 3.42 9.49 8.89
C GLU A 39 4.88 9.73 9.28
N GLN A 40 5.79 8.98 8.65
CA GLN A 40 7.23 9.14 8.79
C GLN A 40 7.88 9.31 7.42
N SER A 41 9.13 9.72 7.41
CA SER A 41 9.89 9.86 6.16
C SER A 41 10.25 8.51 5.56
N GLY A 42 10.16 8.40 4.24
CA GLY A 42 10.51 7.18 3.50
C GLY A 42 9.31 6.48 2.90
N SER A 43 9.58 5.40 2.18
CA SER A 43 8.56 4.56 1.57
C SER A 43 9.02 3.12 1.45
N PHE A 44 8.08 2.19 1.55
CA PHE A 44 8.27 0.79 1.24
C PHE A 44 8.06 0.59 -0.25
N VAL A 45 9.08 0.14 -0.95
CA VAL A 45 9.03 -0.06 -2.41
C VAL A 45 8.56 -1.45 -2.73
N LEU A 46 7.52 -1.57 -3.57
CA LEU A 46 7.09 -2.85 -4.11
C LEU A 46 8.11 -3.37 -5.13
N LYS A 47 8.48 -4.63 -5.02
CA LYS A 47 9.50 -5.27 -5.87
C LYS A 47 9.06 -6.66 -6.31
N ASP A 48 9.61 -7.12 -7.42
CA ASP A 48 9.40 -8.50 -7.87
C ASP A 48 9.98 -9.50 -6.87
N GLY A 49 9.33 -10.66 -6.73
CA GLY A 49 9.75 -11.71 -5.83
C GLY A 49 9.46 -11.47 -4.37
N MET A 50 8.59 -10.51 -4.04
CA MET A 50 8.14 -10.27 -2.67
C MET A 50 7.49 -11.51 -2.06
N LYS A 51 7.68 -11.64 -0.74
CA LYS A 51 7.09 -12.70 0.08
C LYS A 51 6.16 -12.12 1.12
N ILE A 52 4.99 -12.73 1.23
CA ILE A 52 4.00 -12.41 2.26
C ILE A 52 3.93 -13.57 3.26
N GLY A 53 4.22 -13.27 4.51
CA GLY A 53 4.09 -14.21 5.62
C GLY A 53 2.75 -14.05 6.34
N VAL A 54 2.20 -15.16 6.83
CA VAL A 54 1.02 -15.19 7.68
C VAL A 54 1.27 -16.03 8.93
N SER A 55 0.65 -15.65 10.03
CA SER A 55 0.77 -16.40 11.30
C SER A 55 0.01 -17.73 11.28
N ASP A 56 -1.00 -17.83 10.42
CA ASP A 56 -1.90 -18.99 10.35
C ASP A 56 -2.45 -19.17 8.94
N GLN A 57 -2.65 -20.42 8.50
CA GLN A 57 -3.18 -20.73 7.17
C GLN A 57 -4.60 -20.22 6.92
N SER A 58 -5.38 -19.97 7.97
CA SER A 58 -6.71 -19.38 7.84
C SER A 58 -6.69 -17.98 7.20
N LEU A 59 -5.54 -17.31 7.19
CA LEU A 59 -5.34 -16.01 6.57
C LEU A 59 -5.05 -16.08 5.06
N PHE A 60 -4.82 -17.25 4.47
CA PHE A 60 -4.53 -17.38 3.04
C PHE A 60 -5.60 -16.73 2.14
N PRO A 61 -6.92 -16.87 2.39
CA PRO A 61 -7.91 -16.19 1.55
C PRO A 61 -7.82 -14.67 1.61
N ALA A 62 -7.57 -14.10 2.81
CA ALA A 62 -7.41 -12.66 2.96
C ALA A 62 -6.18 -12.14 2.20
N VAL A 63 -5.04 -12.81 2.36
CA VAL A 63 -3.80 -12.45 1.66
C VAL A 63 -3.91 -12.72 0.15
N GLY A 64 -4.70 -13.71 -0.26
CA GLY A 64 -5.02 -13.95 -1.66
C GLY A 64 -5.69 -12.74 -2.33
N TYR A 65 -6.56 -12.03 -1.60
CA TYR A 65 -7.12 -10.77 -2.08
C TYR A 65 -6.03 -9.69 -2.27
N LEU A 66 -5.08 -9.57 -1.35
CA LEU A 66 -3.93 -8.66 -1.52
C LEU A 66 -3.06 -9.07 -2.72
N GLN A 67 -2.83 -10.38 -2.94
CA GLN A 67 -2.09 -10.86 -4.11
C GLN A 67 -2.76 -10.43 -5.42
N GLU A 68 -4.11 -10.46 -5.50
CA GLU A 68 -4.84 -9.99 -6.68
C GLU A 68 -4.59 -8.50 -6.94
N ILE A 69 -4.64 -7.67 -5.90
CA ILE A 69 -4.34 -6.24 -6.00
C ILE A 69 -2.91 -6.04 -6.52
N LEU A 70 -1.95 -6.75 -5.96
CA LEU A 70 -0.54 -6.62 -6.30
C LEU A 70 -0.18 -7.16 -7.69
N ARG A 71 -0.96 -8.07 -8.27
CA ARG A 71 -0.73 -8.58 -9.63
C ARG A 71 -0.71 -7.51 -10.70
N ASN A 72 -1.42 -6.41 -10.48
CA ASN A 72 -1.46 -5.30 -11.42
C ASN A 72 -0.15 -4.48 -11.42
N VAL A 73 0.67 -4.63 -10.37
CA VAL A 73 1.84 -3.78 -10.13
C VAL A 73 3.16 -4.55 -10.08
N ILE A 74 3.11 -5.84 -9.78
CA ILE A 74 4.29 -6.71 -9.68
C ILE A 74 4.27 -7.73 -10.83
N SER A 75 5.39 -7.83 -11.55
CA SER A 75 5.49 -8.70 -12.72
C SER A 75 5.58 -10.19 -12.38
N SER A 76 6.07 -10.53 -11.19
CA SER A 76 6.22 -11.91 -10.69
C SER A 76 5.10 -12.26 -9.70
N SER A 77 4.85 -13.55 -9.53
CA SER A 77 3.95 -14.02 -8.48
C SER A 77 4.51 -13.69 -7.09
N VAL A 78 3.63 -13.17 -6.23
CA VAL A 78 3.95 -12.97 -4.80
C VAL A 78 3.82 -14.32 -4.10
N GLU A 79 4.87 -14.76 -3.42
CA GLU A 79 4.86 -15.99 -2.63
C GLU A 79 4.16 -15.76 -1.29
N VAL A 80 3.28 -16.67 -0.88
CA VAL A 80 2.65 -16.66 0.46
C VAL A 80 3.18 -17.85 1.27
N THR A 81 3.61 -17.59 2.50
CA THR A 81 4.21 -18.58 3.39
C THR A 81 3.75 -18.40 4.84
N THR A 82 3.84 -19.45 5.63
CA THR A 82 3.69 -19.38 7.09
C THR A 82 5.02 -19.15 7.81
N ASP A 83 6.14 -19.18 7.09
CA ASP A 83 7.43 -18.78 7.66
C ASP A 83 7.49 -17.26 7.82
N LYS A 84 7.76 -16.81 9.05
CA LYS A 84 7.89 -15.41 9.39
C LYS A 84 9.26 -14.80 9.03
N ASN A 85 10.21 -15.64 8.67
CA ASN A 85 11.56 -15.19 8.36
C ASN A 85 11.66 -14.77 6.89
N GLN A 86 12.39 -13.70 6.62
CA GLN A 86 12.67 -13.23 5.27
C GLN A 86 11.39 -12.95 4.44
N VAL A 87 10.38 -12.34 5.06
CA VAL A 87 9.18 -11.89 4.39
C VAL A 87 9.11 -10.36 4.37
N ASP A 88 8.62 -9.81 3.26
CA ASP A 88 8.51 -8.37 3.05
C ASP A 88 7.26 -7.81 3.74
N MET A 89 6.17 -8.59 3.75
CA MET A 89 4.94 -8.27 4.48
C MET A 89 4.59 -9.44 5.42
N TYR A 90 4.10 -9.13 6.62
CA TYR A 90 3.69 -10.16 7.57
C TYR A 90 2.37 -9.81 8.24
N PHE A 91 1.42 -10.75 8.19
CA PHE A 91 0.08 -10.62 8.76
C PHE A 91 -0.08 -11.60 9.92
N GLN A 92 -0.44 -11.07 11.08
CA GLN A 92 -0.53 -11.85 12.31
C GLN A 92 -1.87 -11.63 13.01
N LEU A 93 -2.52 -12.76 13.38
CA LEU A 93 -3.59 -12.73 14.39
C LEU A 93 -2.94 -12.61 15.75
N LYS A 94 -3.32 -11.58 16.47
CA LYS A 94 -2.80 -11.30 17.81
C LYS A 94 -3.81 -10.47 18.56
N ASP A 95 -4.14 -10.89 19.76
CA ASP A 95 -4.97 -10.09 20.65
C ASP A 95 -4.25 -8.76 20.95
N THR A 96 -4.80 -7.68 20.40
CA THR A 96 -4.30 -6.31 20.60
C THR A 96 -5.05 -5.59 21.72
N GLY A 97 -5.99 -6.27 22.40
CA GLY A 97 -6.88 -5.69 23.41
C GLY A 97 -7.95 -4.77 22.81
N GLY A 98 -8.09 -4.74 21.49
CA GLY A 98 -9.02 -3.88 20.76
C GLY A 98 -10.38 -4.54 20.51
N LYS A 99 -11.30 -3.79 19.89
CA LYS A 99 -12.59 -4.31 19.44
C LYS A 99 -12.41 -5.31 18.30
N PRO A 100 -13.43 -6.15 18.01
CA PRO A 100 -13.45 -6.94 16.78
C PRO A 100 -13.21 -6.08 15.54
N GLY A 101 -12.39 -6.56 14.62
CA GLY A 101 -11.99 -5.83 13.41
C GLY A 101 -10.90 -4.78 13.61
N SER A 102 -10.36 -4.62 14.83
CA SER A 102 -9.23 -3.70 15.06
C SER A 102 -7.91 -4.28 14.53
N TYR A 103 -7.03 -3.37 14.10
CA TYR A 103 -5.71 -3.72 13.62
C TYR A 103 -4.68 -2.62 13.91
N LYS A 104 -3.41 -3.03 13.88
CA LYS A 104 -2.25 -2.18 13.86
C LYS A 104 -1.46 -2.48 12.59
N LEU A 105 -1.10 -1.44 11.85
CA LEU A 105 -0.30 -1.52 10.64
C LEU A 105 0.93 -0.66 10.82
N GLN A 106 2.08 -1.24 10.54
CA GLN A 106 3.35 -0.54 10.50
C GLN A 106 4.00 -0.80 9.14
N SER A 107 4.32 0.24 8.40
CA SER A 107 5.22 0.17 7.26
C SER A 107 6.54 0.83 7.58
N THR A 108 7.62 0.25 7.09
CA THR A 108 8.98 0.78 7.12
C THR A 108 9.57 0.64 5.71
N PRO A 109 10.73 1.20 5.39
CA PRO A 109 11.36 0.97 4.08
C PRO A 109 11.67 -0.51 3.79
N GLU A 110 11.81 -1.34 4.84
CA GLU A 110 12.23 -2.74 4.75
C GLU A 110 11.07 -3.73 4.79
N TYR A 111 9.99 -3.41 5.50
CA TYR A 111 8.89 -4.36 5.72
C TYR A 111 7.55 -3.66 6.02
N ILE A 112 6.46 -4.43 5.86
CA ILE A 112 5.13 -4.10 6.39
C ILE A 112 4.72 -5.17 7.40
N ARG A 113 4.21 -4.75 8.56
CA ARG A 113 3.69 -5.61 9.62
C ARG A 113 2.25 -5.23 9.94
N VAL A 114 1.40 -6.26 10.03
CA VAL A 114 -0.01 -6.13 10.42
C VAL A 114 -0.29 -7.06 11.58
N GLU A 115 -0.82 -6.52 12.66
CA GLU A 115 -1.37 -7.26 13.79
C GLU A 115 -2.86 -6.95 13.89
N ALA A 116 -3.70 -7.96 13.98
CA ALA A 116 -5.14 -7.78 14.09
C ALA A 116 -5.77 -8.78 15.06
N ASN A 117 -6.85 -8.38 15.72
CA ASN A 117 -7.55 -9.23 16.68
C ASN A 117 -8.20 -10.44 16.04
N ASP A 118 -8.66 -10.28 14.81
CA ASP A 118 -9.42 -11.30 14.08
C ASP A 118 -9.24 -11.16 12.56
N TYR A 119 -9.88 -12.07 11.83
CA TYR A 119 -9.83 -12.11 10.38
C TYR A 119 -10.35 -10.80 9.74
N SER A 120 -11.40 -10.18 10.31
CA SER A 120 -11.96 -8.94 9.77
C SER A 120 -11.00 -7.76 9.90
N GLY A 121 -10.21 -7.73 10.97
CA GLY A 121 -9.13 -6.75 11.14
C GLY A 121 -8.01 -6.92 10.10
N ILE A 122 -7.68 -8.17 9.71
CA ILE A 122 -6.73 -8.40 8.62
C ILE A 122 -7.28 -7.86 7.29
N ILE A 123 -8.55 -8.09 6.96
CA ILE A 123 -9.19 -7.54 5.76
C ILE A 123 -9.18 -6.01 5.81
N SER A 124 -9.52 -5.40 6.93
CA SER A 124 -9.49 -3.95 7.10
C SER A 124 -8.09 -3.37 6.88
N ALA A 125 -7.05 -4.03 7.40
CA ALA A 125 -5.67 -3.63 7.16
C ALA A 125 -5.27 -3.75 5.68
N ILE A 126 -5.70 -4.82 4.99
CA ILE A 126 -5.43 -5.01 3.55
C ILE A 126 -6.10 -3.90 2.73
N THR A 127 -7.34 -3.53 3.05
CA THR A 127 -8.02 -2.43 2.36
C THR A 127 -7.34 -1.08 2.62
N THR A 128 -6.78 -0.89 3.81
CA THR A 128 -5.95 0.29 4.12
C THR A 128 -4.65 0.28 3.31
N ILE A 129 -3.98 -0.87 3.17
CA ILE A 129 -2.79 -1.00 2.30
C ILE A 129 -3.16 -0.63 0.85
N ARG A 130 -4.31 -1.09 0.35
CA ARG A 130 -4.81 -0.73 -0.99
C ARG A 130 -4.98 0.78 -1.16
N GLN A 131 -5.49 1.49 -0.14
CA GLN A 131 -5.65 2.95 -0.18
C GLN A 131 -4.32 3.71 -0.04
N LEU A 132 -3.31 3.11 0.58
CA LEU A 132 -1.96 3.67 0.67
C LEU A 132 -1.19 3.54 -0.65
N LEU A 133 -1.60 2.64 -1.53
CA LEU A 133 -1.03 2.52 -2.87
C LEU A 133 -1.54 3.66 -3.77
N PRO A 134 -0.75 4.10 -4.74
CA PRO A 134 -1.20 5.11 -5.71
C PRO A 134 -2.39 4.62 -6.52
N ALA A 135 -3.35 5.49 -6.80
CA ALA A 135 -4.55 5.15 -7.59
C ALA A 135 -4.23 4.56 -8.99
N ALA A 136 -3.04 4.82 -9.49
CA ALA A 136 -2.56 4.26 -10.76
C ALA A 136 -2.53 2.71 -10.78
N ILE A 137 -2.54 2.03 -9.62
CA ILE A 137 -2.61 0.57 -9.55
C ILE A 137 -3.95 0.00 -10.04
N GLU A 138 -5.00 0.79 -9.95
CA GLU A 138 -6.36 0.39 -10.39
C GLU A 138 -6.52 0.43 -11.91
N VAL A 139 -5.60 1.08 -12.60
CA VAL A 139 -5.61 1.21 -14.05
C VAL A 139 -4.53 0.31 -14.62
N GLN A 140 -4.91 -0.73 -15.36
CA GLN A 140 -3.94 -1.56 -16.09
C GLN A 140 -3.21 -0.71 -17.12
N GLY A 141 -1.90 -0.62 -17.06
CA GLY A 141 -1.18 0.10 -18.10
C GLY A 141 0.33 0.16 -17.94
N GLU A 142 0.87 0.92 -17.06
CA GLU A 142 2.31 1.16 -17.06
C GLU A 142 3.04 0.43 -15.93
N LYS A 143 4.08 -0.32 -16.30
CA LYS A 143 5.03 -0.88 -15.33
C LYS A 143 5.87 0.26 -14.78
N GLN A 144 5.50 0.74 -13.62
CA GLN A 144 6.31 1.69 -12.86
C GLN A 144 6.57 1.15 -11.45
N THR A 145 7.55 1.71 -10.79
CA THR A 145 7.84 1.36 -9.40
C THR A 145 6.79 2.01 -8.49
N TYR A 146 6.08 1.19 -7.74
CA TYR A 146 5.09 1.64 -6.76
C TYR A 146 5.66 1.56 -5.36
N SER A 147 5.20 2.44 -4.49
CA SER A 147 5.63 2.45 -3.10
C SER A 147 4.48 2.82 -2.16
N ILE A 148 4.59 2.36 -0.93
CA ILE A 148 3.69 2.65 0.18
C ILE A 148 4.44 3.59 1.14
N PRO A 149 3.85 4.70 1.58
CA PRO A 149 4.50 5.61 2.54
C PRO A 149 4.78 4.90 3.87
N VAL A 150 5.81 5.36 4.58
CA VAL A 150 6.11 4.87 5.92
C VAL A 150 5.10 5.46 6.89
N VAL A 151 4.27 4.57 7.48
CA VAL A 151 3.18 4.94 8.39
C VAL A 151 3.06 3.98 9.56
N GLN A 152 2.51 4.48 10.65
CA GLN A 152 1.96 3.68 11.74
C GLN A 152 0.47 4.01 11.86
N ILE A 153 -0.36 3.00 11.76
CA ILE A 153 -1.81 3.13 11.79
C ILE A 153 -2.35 2.19 12.86
N GLU A 154 -3.21 2.72 13.72
CA GLU A 154 -4.07 1.93 14.58
C GLU A 154 -5.51 2.30 14.26
N ASP A 155 -6.33 1.29 13.97
CA ASP A 155 -7.71 1.50 13.59
C ASP A 155 -8.64 0.42 14.11
N ALA A 156 -9.91 0.76 14.19
CA ALA A 156 -10.98 -0.12 14.62
C ALA A 156 -12.31 0.33 14.02
N PRO A 157 -13.23 -0.60 13.69
CA PRO A 157 -14.55 -0.24 13.23
C PRO A 157 -15.28 0.67 14.23
N ARG A 158 -15.86 1.77 13.73
CA ARG A 158 -16.69 2.69 14.54
C ARG A 158 -18.03 2.06 14.88
N PHE A 159 -18.58 1.25 13.96
CA PHE A 159 -19.86 0.58 14.06
C PHE A 159 -19.68 -0.93 13.97
N GLU A 160 -20.35 -1.67 14.83
CA GLU A 160 -20.29 -3.14 14.84
C GLU A 160 -20.98 -3.73 13.61
N TRP A 161 -22.04 -3.07 13.13
CA TRP A 161 -22.77 -3.50 11.95
C TRP A 161 -22.75 -2.44 10.87
N ARG A 162 -22.42 -2.86 9.65
CA ARG A 162 -22.36 -2.05 8.45
C ARG A 162 -22.98 -2.84 7.32
N GLY A 163 -23.81 -2.19 6.54
CA GLY A 163 -24.52 -2.88 5.47
C GLY A 163 -24.83 -1.94 4.31
N PHE A 164 -25.02 -2.56 3.17
CA PHE A 164 -25.46 -1.90 1.95
C PHE A 164 -26.68 -2.65 1.41
N MET A 165 -27.69 -1.92 0.94
CA MET A 165 -28.86 -2.51 0.32
C MET A 165 -28.81 -2.24 -1.18
N LEU A 166 -28.84 -3.32 -1.98
CA LEU A 166 -28.92 -3.28 -3.43
C LEU A 166 -30.33 -3.72 -3.86
N ASP A 167 -31.08 -2.83 -4.52
CA ASP A 167 -32.41 -3.15 -5.05
C ASP A 167 -32.29 -3.72 -6.47
N ALA A 168 -32.19 -5.03 -6.55
CA ALA A 168 -32.11 -5.75 -7.84
C ALA A 168 -33.51 -5.92 -8.51
N SER A 169 -34.62 -5.60 -7.81
CA SER A 169 -35.97 -5.71 -8.36
C SER A 169 -36.33 -4.54 -9.26
N ARG A 170 -35.91 -3.34 -8.92
CA ARG A 170 -36.16 -2.12 -9.70
C ARG A 170 -35.17 -1.92 -10.83
N HIS A 171 -33.95 -2.37 -10.64
CA HIS A 171 -32.90 -2.35 -11.65
C HIS A 171 -32.12 -3.65 -11.59
N PHE A 172 -32.07 -4.36 -12.71
CA PHE A 172 -31.30 -5.60 -12.76
C PHE A 172 -29.81 -5.33 -12.72
N TRP A 173 -29.14 -5.94 -11.74
CA TRP A 173 -27.70 -5.93 -11.60
C TRP A 173 -27.13 -7.29 -12.00
N ASN A 174 -26.23 -7.31 -12.94
CA ASN A 174 -25.54 -8.54 -13.28
C ASN A 174 -24.51 -8.91 -12.21
N LYS A 175 -23.99 -10.14 -12.29
CA LYS A 175 -23.04 -10.67 -11.29
C LYS A 175 -21.78 -9.79 -11.13
N ASP A 176 -21.27 -9.25 -12.24
CA ASP A 176 -20.01 -8.49 -12.20
C ASP A 176 -20.21 -7.09 -11.62
N GLU A 177 -21.34 -6.47 -11.89
CA GLU A 177 -21.74 -5.22 -11.24
C GLU A 177 -21.90 -5.39 -9.72
N VAL A 178 -22.55 -6.47 -9.27
CA VAL A 178 -22.69 -6.78 -7.83
C VAL A 178 -21.32 -6.99 -7.20
N LYS A 179 -20.40 -7.72 -7.85
CA LYS A 179 -19.04 -7.90 -7.35
C LYS A 179 -18.27 -6.58 -7.26
N HIS A 180 -18.44 -5.71 -8.25
CA HIS A 180 -17.81 -4.39 -8.23
C HIS A 180 -18.29 -3.55 -7.06
N VAL A 181 -19.62 -3.56 -6.77
CA VAL A 181 -20.16 -2.88 -5.59
C VAL A 181 -19.60 -3.46 -4.28
N LEU A 182 -19.47 -4.79 -4.18
CA LEU A 182 -18.87 -5.45 -3.02
C LEU A 182 -17.40 -5.04 -2.83
N ASP A 183 -16.63 -5.00 -3.92
CA ASP A 183 -15.23 -4.60 -3.88
C ASP A 183 -15.06 -3.15 -3.42
N LEU A 184 -15.87 -2.23 -3.94
CA LEU A 184 -15.89 -0.83 -3.50
C LEU A 184 -16.34 -0.69 -2.04
N SER A 185 -17.33 -1.48 -1.59
CA SER A 185 -17.83 -1.41 -0.22
C SER A 185 -16.79 -1.91 0.80
N LEU A 186 -15.95 -2.88 0.43
CA LEU A 186 -14.85 -3.33 1.29
C LEU A 186 -13.84 -2.22 1.58
N ILE A 187 -13.64 -1.29 0.63
CA ILE A 187 -12.68 -0.20 0.80
C ILE A 187 -13.26 0.91 1.70
N HIS A 188 -14.57 1.18 1.61
CA HIS A 188 -15.18 2.38 2.18
C HIS A 188 -16.18 2.13 3.33
N ILE A 189 -16.39 0.88 3.74
CA ILE A 189 -17.28 0.52 4.85
C ILE A 189 -16.44 0.01 6.07
#